data_a858324a7db2501082b9aef14f727a0f
#
_entry.id   a858324a7db2501082b9aef14f727a0f
#
_cell.length_a   1.000
_cell.length_b   1.000
_cell.length_c   1.000
_cell.angle_alpha   90.00
_cell.angle_beta   90.00
_cell.angle_gamma   90.00
#
_symmetry.space_group_name_H-M   'P 1'
#
loop_
_entity.id
_entity.type
_entity.pdbx_description
1 polymer ?
#
loop_
_entity_poly.entity_id
_entity_poly.type
_entity_poly.pdbx_seq_one_letter_code
_entity_poly.pdbx_strand_id
1 'polypeptide(L)'
;MKLLTTITALARPEADEPFRTEVWYKGVIERDTLKGDIYVVGGFDPEFDDEALASLVGRVARLPFSVVQGRIYGDVSMKDSLYWGSGWLWDDTPHSFQPYLSPLMLDKGVVTVTAFPGAQGDTARLECTPASSYYTLVNTTKTRT
;
A
#
# COMPACT_ATOMS: atom_id res chain seq x y z
N MET A 1 -11.43 1.45 25.26
CA MET A 1 -12.11 0.95 24.02
C MET A 1 -11.25 -0.08 23.26
N LYS A 2 -9.95 0.13 23.01
CA LYS A 2 -9.10 -0.82 22.24
C LYS A 2 -9.14 -2.26 22.78
N LEU A 3 -9.08 -2.47 24.09
CA LEU A 3 -9.14 -3.81 24.71
C LEU A 3 -10.43 -4.57 24.38
N LEU A 4 -11.58 -3.92 24.45
CA LEU A 4 -12.86 -4.59 24.13
C LEU A 4 -12.91 -5.00 22.66
N THR A 5 -12.46 -4.14 21.76
CA THR A 5 -12.40 -4.45 20.33
C THR A 5 -11.47 -5.64 20.08
N THR A 6 -10.28 -5.66 20.70
CA THR A 6 -9.31 -6.74 20.54
C THR A 6 -9.86 -8.07 21.09
N ILE A 7 -10.45 -8.05 22.29
CA ILE A 7 -11.04 -9.26 22.87
C ILE A 7 -12.19 -9.78 22.01
N THR A 8 -13.04 -8.89 21.49
CA THR A 8 -14.15 -9.29 20.62
C THR A 8 -13.64 -9.91 19.32
N ALA A 9 -12.59 -9.34 18.73
CA ALA A 9 -11.96 -9.86 17.51
C ALA A 9 -11.39 -11.28 17.77
N LEU A 10 -10.62 -11.45 18.86
CA LEU A 10 -10.03 -12.74 19.23
C LEU A 10 -11.06 -13.81 19.60
N ALA A 11 -12.26 -13.42 20.01
CA ALA A 11 -13.33 -14.35 20.34
C ALA A 11 -14.12 -14.83 19.10
N ARG A 12 -13.81 -14.32 17.91
CA ARG A 12 -14.44 -14.73 16.67
C ARG A 12 -13.75 -15.95 16.06
N PRO A 13 -14.50 -16.86 15.41
CA PRO A 13 -13.91 -18.03 14.73
C PRO A 13 -12.91 -17.63 13.64
N GLU A 14 -13.11 -16.47 13.03
CA GLU A 14 -12.29 -15.93 11.94
C GLU A 14 -11.01 -15.22 12.44
N ALA A 15 -10.75 -15.24 13.76
CA ALA A 15 -9.58 -14.58 14.36
C ALA A 15 -8.23 -15.10 13.83
N ASP A 16 -8.22 -16.35 13.37
CA ASP A 16 -7.02 -17.02 12.84
C ASP A 16 -6.92 -16.88 11.30
N GLU A 17 -7.90 -16.26 10.65
CA GLU A 17 -7.82 -16.03 9.20
C GLU A 17 -6.83 -14.90 8.91
N PRO A 18 -5.79 -15.16 8.10
CA PRO A 18 -4.82 -14.13 7.76
C PRO A 18 -5.40 -13.11 6.79
N PHE A 19 -5.02 -11.85 6.95
CA PHE A 19 -5.17 -10.87 5.87
C PHE A 19 -4.31 -11.28 4.69
N ARG A 20 -4.78 -11.03 3.46
CA ARG A 20 -4.07 -11.47 2.25
C ARG A 20 -4.14 -10.44 1.16
N THR A 21 -2.99 -10.17 0.54
CA THR A 21 -2.93 -9.55 -0.77
C THR A 21 -2.65 -10.64 -1.79
N GLU A 22 -3.51 -10.77 -2.79
CA GLU A 22 -3.48 -11.87 -3.75
C GLU A 22 -3.29 -11.37 -5.18
N VAL A 23 -2.72 -12.21 -6.04
CA VAL A 23 -2.65 -11.95 -7.48
C VAL A 23 -3.44 -13.04 -8.22
N TRP A 24 -4.37 -12.60 -9.01
CA TRP A 24 -5.18 -13.42 -9.89
C TRP A 24 -4.93 -13.03 -11.35
N TYR A 25 -5.13 -13.95 -12.26
CA TYR A 25 -5.15 -13.64 -13.69
C TYR A 25 -6.40 -14.21 -14.35
N LYS A 26 -6.84 -13.55 -15.41
CA LYS A 26 -7.97 -13.99 -16.24
C LYS A 26 -7.56 -13.92 -17.69
N GLY A 27 -7.54 -15.06 -18.37
CA GLY A 27 -7.13 -15.15 -19.76
C GLY A 27 -6.60 -16.52 -20.11
N VAL A 28 -5.95 -16.61 -21.25
CA VAL A 28 -5.34 -17.83 -21.78
C VAL A 28 -3.83 -17.65 -21.84
N ILE A 29 -3.10 -18.67 -21.38
CA ILE A 29 -1.65 -18.71 -21.51
C ILE A 29 -1.31 -19.44 -22.79
N GLU A 30 -0.70 -18.76 -23.74
CA GLU A 30 -0.19 -19.33 -24.97
C GLU A 30 1.36 -19.21 -24.99
N ARG A 31 2.02 -20.35 -24.95
CA ARG A 31 3.48 -20.43 -24.78
C ARG A 31 3.92 -19.74 -23.48
N ASP A 32 4.60 -18.59 -23.57
CA ASP A 32 5.10 -17.77 -22.46
C ASP A 32 4.32 -16.44 -22.28
N THR A 33 3.16 -16.31 -22.96
CA THR A 33 2.37 -15.08 -22.97
C THR A 33 0.99 -15.32 -22.38
N LEU A 34 0.64 -14.55 -21.35
CA LEU A 34 -0.73 -14.41 -20.86
C LEU A 34 -1.48 -13.42 -21.77
N LYS A 35 -2.45 -13.93 -22.54
CA LYS A 35 -3.43 -13.10 -23.24
C LYS A 35 -4.61 -12.85 -22.32
N GLY A 36 -4.52 -11.80 -21.53
CA GLY A 36 -5.49 -11.50 -20.49
C GLY A 36 -4.95 -10.57 -19.44
N ASP A 37 -5.73 -10.35 -18.40
CA ASP A 37 -5.50 -9.36 -17.36
C ASP A 37 -4.98 -9.97 -16.06
N ILE A 38 -4.24 -9.17 -15.30
CA ILE A 38 -3.81 -9.48 -13.93
C ILE A 38 -4.59 -8.59 -12.97
N TYR A 39 -4.98 -9.17 -11.84
CA TYR A 39 -5.69 -8.49 -10.75
C TYR A 39 -4.86 -8.63 -9.47
N VAL A 40 -4.50 -7.51 -8.87
CA VAL A 40 -3.90 -7.46 -7.54
C VAL A 40 -5.04 -7.15 -6.57
N VAL A 41 -5.45 -8.16 -5.81
CA VAL A 41 -6.63 -8.10 -4.94
C VAL A 41 -6.18 -7.79 -3.52
N GLY A 42 -6.66 -6.69 -2.98
CA GLY A 42 -6.36 -6.27 -1.61
C GLY A 42 -7.33 -6.87 -0.60
N GLY A 43 -6.79 -7.37 0.50
CA GLY A 43 -7.55 -7.95 1.62
C GLY A 43 -7.28 -7.27 2.97
N PHE A 44 -7.00 -5.97 2.96
CA PHE A 44 -6.70 -5.21 4.19
C PHE A 44 -5.50 -5.72 4.99
N ASP A 45 -4.49 -6.27 4.31
CA ASP A 45 -3.25 -6.71 4.95
C ASP A 45 -2.46 -5.50 5.48
N PRO A 46 -2.39 -5.28 6.81
CA PRO A 46 -1.72 -4.11 7.38
C PRO A 46 -0.19 -4.26 7.40
N GLU A 47 0.31 -5.46 7.15
CA GLU A 47 1.74 -5.77 7.14
C GLU A 47 2.27 -5.97 5.70
N PHE A 48 1.48 -5.58 4.69
CA PHE A 48 1.91 -5.63 3.30
C PHE A 48 2.88 -4.48 3.01
N ASP A 49 4.16 -4.78 3.11
CA ASP A 49 5.29 -3.87 2.93
C ASP A 49 6.07 -4.17 1.63
N ASP A 50 7.17 -3.46 1.42
CA ASP A 50 8.05 -3.63 0.25
C ASP A 50 8.61 -5.06 0.16
N GLU A 51 8.91 -5.72 1.28
CA GLU A 51 9.42 -7.11 1.29
C GLU A 51 8.32 -8.10 0.89
N ALA A 52 7.13 -7.93 1.42
CA ALA A 52 5.96 -8.72 1.05
C ALA A 52 5.59 -8.52 -0.44
N LEU A 53 5.66 -7.29 -0.93
CA LEU A 53 5.47 -6.99 -2.35
C LEU A 53 6.53 -7.67 -3.22
N ALA A 54 7.81 -7.57 -2.88
CA ALA A 54 8.89 -8.22 -3.61
C ALA A 54 8.72 -9.75 -3.63
N SER A 55 8.32 -10.35 -2.50
CA SER A 55 7.98 -11.78 -2.40
C SER A 55 6.81 -12.14 -3.32
N LEU A 56 5.74 -11.34 -3.33
CA LEU A 56 4.58 -11.56 -4.19
C LEU A 56 4.96 -11.48 -5.66
N VAL A 57 5.72 -10.47 -6.08
CA VAL A 57 6.25 -10.32 -7.45
C VAL A 57 7.14 -11.51 -7.81
N GLY A 58 8.02 -11.95 -6.91
CA GLY A 58 8.86 -13.13 -7.11
C GLY A 58 8.06 -14.44 -7.31
N ARG A 59 6.89 -14.56 -6.68
CA ARG A 59 5.97 -15.67 -6.92
C ARG A 59 5.28 -15.57 -8.29
N VAL A 60 4.86 -14.37 -8.68
CA VAL A 60 4.27 -14.13 -10.01
C VAL A 60 5.27 -14.40 -11.12
N ALA A 61 6.54 -14.05 -10.93
CA ALA A 61 7.60 -14.30 -11.90
C ALA A 61 7.90 -15.79 -12.14
N ARG A 62 7.40 -16.68 -11.29
CA ARG A 62 7.52 -18.16 -11.46
C ARG A 62 6.35 -18.76 -12.24
N LEU A 63 5.35 -17.96 -12.59
CA LEU A 63 4.24 -18.41 -13.40
C LEU A 63 4.71 -18.75 -14.83
N PRO A 64 3.99 -19.61 -15.57
CA PRO A 64 4.42 -20.11 -16.88
C PRO A 64 4.19 -19.07 -18.00
N PHE A 65 4.45 -17.79 -17.73
CA PHE A 65 4.43 -16.73 -18.73
C PHE A 65 5.41 -15.61 -18.30
N SER A 66 6.06 -15.01 -19.27
CA SER A 66 6.96 -13.87 -19.08
C SER A 66 6.41 -12.58 -19.71
N VAL A 67 5.38 -12.68 -20.54
CA VAL A 67 4.73 -11.57 -21.20
C VAL A 67 3.25 -11.52 -20.84
N VAL A 68 2.74 -10.32 -20.60
CA VAL A 68 1.31 -10.07 -20.39
C VAL A 68 0.79 -9.16 -21.48
N GLN A 69 -0.14 -9.69 -22.28
CA GLN A 69 -0.91 -8.91 -23.27
C GLN A 69 -2.27 -8.58 -22.67
N GLY A 70 -2.30 -7.56 -21.82
CA GLY A 70 -3.48 -7.13 -21.10
C GLY A 70 -3.16 -6.01 -20.13
N ARG A 71 -3.97 -5.89 -19.08
CA ARG A 71 -3.88 -4.83 -18.09
C ARG A 71 -3.60 -5.41 -16.70
N ILE A 72 -3.07 -4.56 -15.82
CA ILE A 72 -2.97 -4.85 -14.40
C ILE A 72 -4.00 -3.97 -13.69
N TYR A 73 -4.85 -4.60 -12.90
CA TYR A 73 -5.88 -3.94 -12.11
C TYR A 73 -5.56 -4.07 -10.62
N GLY A 74 -5.68 -2.96 -9.88
CA GLY A 74 -5.76 -3.01 -8.42
C GLY A 74 -7.23 -3.20 -8.03
N ASP A 75 -7.53 -4.29 -7.35
CA ASP A 75 -8.89 -4.60 -6.89
C ASP A 75 -9.04 -4.23 -5.42
N VAL A 76 -9.90 -3.26 -5.16
CA VAL A 76 -10.27 -2.76 -3.83
C VAL A 76 -11.75 -3.01 -3.52
N SER A 77 -12.39 -3.91 -4.25
CA SER A 77 -13.85 -4.18 -4.17
C SER A 77 -14.31 -4.73 -2.82
N MET A 78 -13.38 -5.17 -1.96
CA MET A 78 -13.68 -5.63 -0.60
C MET A 78 -14.27 -4.52 0.28
N LYS A 79 -14.11 -3.25 -0.10
CA LYS A 79 -14.63 -2.09 0.60
C LYS A 79 -15.30 -1.12 -0.38
N ASP A 80 -16.26 -0.35 0.14
CA ASP A 80 -16.83 0.79 -0.55
C ASP A 80 -15.78 1.90 -0.82
N SER A 81 -16.17 2.93 -1.56
CA SER A 81 -15.29 4.06 -1.90
C SER A 81 -15.07 5.06 -0.76
N LEU A 82 -15.53 4.76 0.45
CA LEU A 82 -15.33 5.62 1.62
C LEU A 82 -13.99 5.27 2.30
N TYR A 83 -12.95 5.96 1.89
CA TYR A 83 -11.60 5.78 2.47
C TYR A 83 -11.42 6.46 3.83
N TRP A 84 -12.44 7.11 4.34
CA TRP A 84 -12.46 7.95 5.52
C TRP A 84 -13.49 7.47 6.52
N GLY A 85 -13.10 7.35 7.79
CA GLY A 85 -14.01 6.97 8.86
C GLY A 85 -14.94 8.11 9.27
N SER A 86 -16.21 7.78 9.58
CA SER A 86 -17.15 8.77 10.13
C SER A 86 -16.62 9.31 11.45
N GLY A 87 -16.61 10.64 11.60
CA GLY A 87 -16.11 11.31 12.80
C GLY A 87 -14.58 11.50 12.85
N TRP A 88 -13.86 11.11 11.82
CA TRP A 88 -12.45 11.45 11.71
C TRP A 88 -12.27 12.93 11.39
N LEU A 89 -11.28 13.56 12.02
CA LEU A 89 -10.97 14.96 11.76
C LEU A 89 -9.99 15.07 10.59
N TRP A 90 -10.18 16.06 9.73
CA TRP A 90 -9.36 16.27 8.56
C TRP A 90 -7.89 16.61 8.91
N ASP A 91 -7.64 17.22 10.06
CA ASP A 91 -6.33 17.59 10.57
C ASP A 91 -5.54 16.40 11.15
N ASP A 92 -6.19 15.25 11.34
CA ASP A 92 -5.50 14.00 11.69
C ASP A 92 -4.84 13.31 10.47
N THR A 93 -5.17 13.72 9.23
CA THR A 93 -4.67 13.09 8.00
C THR A 93 -3.16 13.03 7.84
N PRO A 94 -2.35 14.01 8.31
CA PRO A 94 -0.90 13.94 8.17
C PRO A 94 -0.25 12.88 9.07
N HIS A 95 -1.02 12.30 9.99
CA HIS A 95 -0.48 11.37 10.97
C HIS A 95 -0.54 9.92 10.51
N SER A 96 0.56 9.19 10.67
CA SER A 96 0.68 7.77 10.28
C SER A 96 -0.28 6.83 11.03
N PHE A 97 -0.88 7.27 12.16
CA PHE A 97 -1.87 6.49 12.89
C PHE A 97 -3.28 6.59 12.30
N GLN A 98 -3.50 7.42 11.28
CA GLN A 98 -4.78 7.61 10.60
C GLN A 98 -4.65 7.53 9.07
N PRO A 99 -4.17 6.39 8.53
CA PRO A 99 -4.08 6.21 7.09
C PRO A 99 -5.48 6.14 6.48
N TYR A 100 -5.59 6.48 5.20
CA TYR A 100 -6.79 6.19 4.44
C TYR A 100 -7.06 4.68 4.39
N LEU A 101 -8.32 4.29 4.54
CA LEU A 101 -8.70 2.87 4.53
C LEU A 101 -8.84 2.37 3.09
N SER A 102 -7.94 1.51 2.67
CA SER A 102 -8.01 0.82 1.39
C SER A 102 -7.69 -0.66 1.58
N PRO A 103 -8.44 -1.58 0.93
CA PRO A 103 -8.11 -3.01 0.96
C PRO A 103 -6.74 -3.32 0.36
N LEU A 104 -6.32 -2.56 -0.65
CA LEU A 104 -4.99 -2.66 -1.28
C LEU A 104 -4.16 -1.46 -0.85
N MET A 105 -3.18 -1.71 0.00
CA MET A 105 -2.35 -0.68 0.60
C MET A 105 -0.93 -1.22 0.82
N LEU A 106 0.07 -0.43 0.50
CA LEU A 106 1.48 -0.72 0.74
C LEU A 106 1.99 0.19 1.86
N ASP A 107 2.81 -0.35 2.76
CA ASP A 107 3.43 0.40 3.87
C ASP A 107 2.42 1.23 4.66
N LYS A 108 1.23 0.67 4.92
CA LYS A 108 0.13 1.35 5.63
C LYS A 108 -0.33 2.66 4.97
N GLY A 109 -0.03 2.84 3.67
CA GLY A 109 -0.35 4.06 2.93
C GLY A 109 0.41 5.30 3.41
N VAL A 110 1.57 5.10 4.04
CA VAL A 110 2.39 6.17 4.62
C VAL A 110 3.59 6.49 3.72
N VAL A 111 3.88 7.77 3.58
CA VAL A 111 5.13 8.23 2.95
C VAL A 111 6.02 8.82 4.04
N THR A 112 7.22 8.29 4.17
CA THR A 112 8.23 8.82 5.08
C THR A 112 9.09 9.84 4.35
N VAL A 113 9.16 11.06 4.87
CA VAL A 113 10.01 12.12 4.34
C VAL A 113 11.14 12.38 5.33
N THR A 114 12.37 12.11 4.91
CA THR A 114 13.57 12.39 5.71
C THR A 114 14.23 13.66 5.22
N ALA A 115 14.47 14.61 6.12
CA ALA A 115 15.12 15.87 5.82
C ALA A 115 16.56 15.87 6.34
N PHE A 116 17.51 16.19 5.45
CA PHE A 116 18.92 16.35 5.77
C PHE A 116 19.29 17.83 5.65
N PRO A 117 19.86 18.45 6.70
CA PRO A 117 20.21 19.86 6.66
C PRO A 117 21.30 20.12 5.61
N GLY A 118 21.22 21.27 4.94
CA GLY A 118 22.26 21.80 4.07
C GLY A 118 23.12 22.86 4.78
N ALA A 119 23.79 23.71 4.02
CA ALA A 119 24.44 24.89 4.58
C ALA A 119 23.40 25.87 5.12
N GLN A 120 23.84 26.76 6.04
CA GLN A 120 22.95 27.77 6.61
C GLN A 120 22.33 28.67 5.53
N GLY A 121 21.01 28.74 5.51
CA GLY A 121 20.22 29.47 4.52
C GLY A 121 19.77 28.66 3.32
N ASP A 122 20.38 27.51 3.09
CA ASP A 122 19.98 26.58 2.00
C ASP A 122 18.75 25.76 2.38
N THR A 123 18.12 25.19 1.34
CA THR A 123 17.07 24.20 1.52
C THR A 123 17.63 22.87 2.02
N ALA A 124 16.90 22.16 2.86
CA ALA A 124 17.25 20.79 3.24
C ALA A 124 17.16 19.86 2.02
N ARG A 125 18.00 18.82 1.98
CA ARG A 125 17.82 17.72 1.05
C ARG A 125 16.74 16.79 1.61
N LEU A 126 15.73 16.47 0.79
CA LEU A 126 14.63 15.60 1.20
C LEU A 126 14.73 14.25 0.47
N GLU A 127 14.50 13.19 1.21
CA GLU A 127 14.35 11.83 0.68
C GLU A 127 12.98 11.31 1.07
N CYS A 128 12.30 10.65 0.13
CA CYS A 128 10.97 10.07 0.33
C CYS A 128 10.99 8.57 0.13
N THR A 129 10.34 7.85 1.03
CA THR A 129 10.14 6.40 0.94
C THR A 129 8.65 6.06 1.17
N PRO A 130 8.01 5.29 0.26
CA PRO A 130 8.52 4.85 -1.03
C PRO A 130 8.68 6.00 -2.03
N ALA A 131 9.64 5.89 -2.97
CA ALA A 131 9.74 6.83 -4.08
C ALA A 131 8.60 6.58 -5.07
N SER A 132 7.83 7.62 -5.41
CA SER A 132 6.65 7.47 -6.26
C SER A 132 6.38 8.74 -7.06
N SER A 133 5.81 8.58 -8.26
CA SER A 133 5.26 9.68 -9.04
C SER A 133 3.84 10.09 -8.63
N TYR A 134 3.23 9.38 -7.67
CA TYR A 134 1.88 9.64 -7.19
C TYR A 134 1.77 10.95 -6.42
N TYR A 135 2.84 11.40 -5.79
CA TYR A 135 2.88 12.66 -5.04
C TYR A 135 3.96 13.61 -5.57
N THR A 136 3.79 14.89 -5.33
CA THR A 136 4.77 15.92 -5.64
C THR A 136 5.31 16.51 -4.34
N LEU A 137 6.63 16.51 -4.19
CA LEU A 137 7.29 17.10 -3.05
C LEU A 137 7.60 18.58 -3.30
N VAL A 138 7.01 19.46 -2.49
CA VAL A 138 7.30 20.90 -2.51
C VAL A 138 8.20 21.24 -1.31
N ASN A 139 9.46 21.55 -1.58
CA ASN A 139 10.45 21.83 -0.55
C ASN A 139 10.61 23.34 -0.33
N THR A 140 10.09 23.83 0.79
CA THR A 140 10.20 25.23 1.22
C THR A 140 11.04 25.38 2.51
N THR A 141 11.77 24.34 2.90
CA THR A 141 12.59 24.34 4.12
C THR A 141 13.75 25.31 4.01
N LYS A 142 14.25 25.76 5.16
CA LYS A 142 15.52 26.48 5.27
C LYS A 142 16.32 25.96 6.46
N THR A 143 17.58 25.65 6.21
CA THR A 143 18.53 25.27 7.27
C THR A 143 18.86 26.48 8.14
N ARG A 144 18.67 26.34 9.43
CA ARG A 144 19.08 27.35 10.45
C ARG A 144 20.11 26.74 11.40
N THR A 145 20.93 27.57 12.03
CA THR A 145 21.76 27.16 13.17
C THR A 145 20.91 27.04 14.40
#